data_7ffa8b9ddd8a5127dd0118d2ea70ff5d
#
_entry.id   7ffa8b9ddd8a5127dd0118d2ea70ff5d
#
_cell.length_a   1.000
_cell.length_b   1.000
_cell.length_c   1.000
_cell.angle_alpha   90.00
_cell.angle_beta   90.00
_cell.angle_gamma   90.00
#
_symmetry.space_group_name_H-M   'P 1'
#
loop_
_entity.id
_entity.type
_entity.pdbx_description
1 polymer ?
#
loop_
_entity_poly.entity_id
_entity_poly.type
_entity_poly.pdbx_seq_one_letter_code
_entity_poly.pdbx_strand_id
1 'polypeptide(L)'
;MEFREVVEQRRSLRSFAPVEVSEALIKDLAGVAGLAPSCSNKQPWRFVFVRSPAILERMVATLAPGNATWAKQASLIVAVWSQADLDCRTPDGRDYYQFDTGMASALLMLAATEKNLVAHPIAGFDPQAARQVLALPEGVQVITLIIVGGHTQEISPALTDWQVKAEKERSARMAFEAFASIV
;
A
#
# COMPACT_ATOMS: atom_id res chain seq x y z
N MET A 1 -9.81 3.81 -17.67
CA MET A 1 -10.50 4.83 -16.82
C MET A 1 -9.80 6.18 -16.99
N GLU A 2 -10.55 7.27 -16.94
CA GLU A 2 -9.97 8.60 -16.85
C GLU A 2 -9.29 8.79 -15.48
N PHE A 3 -8.24 9.60 -15.42
CA PHE A 3 -7.45 9.77 -14.18
C PHE A 3 -8.31 10.13 -12.95
N ARG A 4 -9.27 11.05 -13.13
CA ARG A 4 -10.16 11.47 -12.03
C ARG A 4 -11.03 10.33 -11.53
N GLU A 5 -11.52 9.50 -12.42
CA GLU A 5 -12.32 8.31 -12.08
C GLU A 5 -11.50 7.32 -11.23
N VAL A 6 -10.24 7.07 -11.62
CA VAL A 6 -9.34 6.19 -10.85
C VAL A 6 -9.15 6.73 -9.43
N VAL A 7 -8.87 8.04 -9.28
CA VAL A 7 -8.69 8.67 -7.97
C VAL A 7 -9.96 8.59 -7.13
N GLU A 8 -11.13 8.80 -7.74
CA GLU A 8 -12.43 8.72 -7.07
C GLU A 8 -12.80 7.28 -6.69
N GLN A 9 -12.48 6.30 -7.52
CA GLN A 9 -12.74 4.89 -7.23
C GLN A 9 -11.80 4.29 -6.19
N ARG A 10 -10.55 4.78 -6.11
CA ARG A 10 -9.57 4.24 -5.16
C ARG A 10 -10.09 4.32 -3.71
N ARG A 11 -10.25 3.17 -3.10
CA ARG A 11 -10.69 3.02 -1.70
C ARG A 11 -9.87 1.95 -1.00
N SER A 12 -9.69 2.12 0.31
CA SER A 12 -9.07 1.13 1.19
C SER A 12 -10.14 0.15 1.70
N LEU A 13 -10.61 -0.72 0.80
CA LEU A 13 -11.61 -1.75 1.10
C LEU A 13 -10.94 -2.97 1.73
N ARG A 14 -11.72 -3.85 2.38
CA ARG A 14 -11.26 -5.00 3.15
C ARG A 14 -11.93 -6.32 2.76
N SER A 15 -13.03 -6.25 2.01
CA SER A 15 -13.74 -7.43 1.49
C SER A 15 -13.07 -7.88 0.20
N PHE A 16 -12.06 -8.75 0.33
CA PHE A 16 -11.27 -9.24 -0.78
C PHE A 16 -11.89 -10.47 -1.44
N ALA A 17 -11.77 -10.51 -2.76
CA ALA A 17 -11.96 -11.69 -3.58
C ALA A 17 -10.60 -12.14 -4.14
N PRO A 18 -10.36 -13.46 -4.28
CA PRO A 18 -9.15 -13.96 -4.91
C PRO A 18 -9.02 -13.48 -6.37
N VAL A 19 -7.81 -13.13 -6.77
CA VAL A 19 -7.46 -12.80 -8.14
C VAL A 19 -6.14 -13.47 -8.50
N GLU A 20 -5.97 -13.77 -9.78
CA GLU A 20 -4.68 -14.22 -10.29
C GLU A 20 -3.67 -13.06 -10.28
N VAL A 21 -2.52 -13.29 -9.65
CA VAL A 21 -1.42 -12.33 -9.62
C VAL A 21 -0.30 -12.82 -10.54
N SER A 22 -0.37 -12.42 -11.82
CA SER A 22 0.65 -12.73 -12.80
C SER A 22 1.91 -11.88 -12.61
N GLU A 23 3.04 -12.36 -13.16
CA GLU A 23 4.27 -11.56 -13.19
C GLU A 23 4.10 -10.29 -14.03
N ALA A 24 3.32 -10.35 -15.09
CA ALA A 24 3.00 -9.20 -15.94
C ALA A 24 2.25 -8.11 -15.15
N LEU A 25 1.27 -8.49 -14.34
CA LEU A 25 0.57 -7.56 -13.45
C LEU A 25 1.54 -6.88 -12.47
N ILE A 26 2.42 -7.65 -11.83
CA ILE A 26 3.42 -7.11 -10.90
C ILE A 26 4.34 -6.10 -11.60
N LYS A 27 4.86 -6.45 -12.78
CA LYS A 27 5.73 -5.57 -13.57
C LYS A 27 5.03 -4.27 -13.99
N ASP A 28 3.76 -4.34 -14.34
CA ASP A 28 2.96 -3.19 -14.70
C ASP A 28 2.75 -2.25 -13.50
N LEU A 29 2.32 -2.77 -12.36
CA LEU A 29 2.17 -1.99 -11.12
C LEU A 29 3.48 -1.34 -10.68
N ALA A 30 4.59 -2.09 -10.73
CA ALA A 30 5.91 -1.58 -10.40
C ALA A 30 6.40 -0.52 -11.42
N GLY A 31 6.09 -0.72 -12.70
CA GLY A 31 6.41 0.23 -13.76
C GLY A 31 5.75 1.59 -13.55
N VAL A 32 4.45 1.61 -13.23
CA VAL A 32 3.74 2.85 -12.91
C VAL A 32 4.28 3.52 -11.64
N ALA A 33 4.55 2.73 -10.58
CA ALA A 33 5.17 3.25 -9.36
C ALA A 33 6.54 3.90 -9.63
N GLY A 34 7.31 3.31 -10.55
CA GLY A 34 8.64 3.79 -10.96
C GLY A 34 8.62 5.15 -11.69
N LEU A 35 7.46 5.62 -12.15
CA LEU A 35 7.30 6.94 -12.77
C LEU A 35 7.14 8.08 -11.74
N ALA A 36 7.12 7.77 -10.45
CA ALA A 36 7.08 8.81 -9.42
C ALA A 36 8.30 9.73 -9.50
N PRO A 37 8.13 11.04 -9.23
CA PRO A 37 9.27 11.92 -9.06
C PRO A 37 10.04 11.59 -7.77
N SER A 38 11.33 11.93 -7.74
CA SER A 38 12.14 11.83 -6.52
C SER A 38 13.25 12.88 -6.51
N CYS A 39 13.76 13.19 -5.34
CA CYS A 39 14.86 14.11 -5.16
C CYS A 39 16.06 13.65 -6.01
N SER A 40 16.53 14.51 -6.92
CA SER A 40 17.63 14.21 -7.85
C SER A 40 17.49 12.85 -8.57
N ASN A 41 16.26 12.41 -8.79
CA ASN A 41 15.93 11.10 -9.41
C ASN A 41 16.57 9.90 -8.65
N LYS A 42 16.64 9.98 -7.33
CA LYS A 42 17.23 8.92 -6.49
C LYS A 42 16.42 7.64 -6.43
N GLN A 43 15.08 7.72 -6.63
CA GLN A 43 14.17 6.57 -6.66
C GLN A 43 14.37 5.66 -5.45
N PRO A 44 14.16 6.18 -4.21
CA PRO A 44 14.54 5.49 -2.97
C PRO A 44 13.60 4.32 -2.61
N TRP A 45 12.45 4.21 -3.25
CA TRP A 45 11.46 3.16 -2.98
C TRP A 45 11.97 1.77 -3.36
N ARG A 46 11.59 0.80 -2.53
CA ARG A 46 11.80 -0.63 -2.79
C ARG A 46 10.49 -1.36 -2.50
N PHE A 47 10.11 -2.25 -3.41
CA PHE A 47 8.89 -3.04 -3.31
C PHE A 47 9.22 -4.53 -3.31
N VAL A 48 8.63 -5.28 -2.37
CA VAL A 48 8.62 -6.75 -2.42
C VAL A 48 7.19 -7.22 -2.62
N PHE A 49 6.95 -7.85 -3.75
CA PHE A 49 5.64 -8.39 -4.13
C PHE A 49 5.53 -9.85 -3.66
N VAL A 50 4.77 -10.06 -2.60
CA VAL A 50 4.58 -11.37 -1.98
C VAL A 50 3.29 -11.99 -2.50
N ARG A 51 3.41 -13.05 -3.35
CA ARG A 51 2.28 -13.83 -3.89
C ARG A 51 2.32 -15.32 -3.54
N SER A 52 3.43 -15.80 -3.01
CA SER A 52 3.55 -17.20 -2.56
C SER A 52 2.66 -17.43 -1.34
N PRO A 53 1.76 -18.43 -1.34
CA PRO A 53 0.86 -18.70 -0.21
C PRO A 53 1.59 -18.85 1.12
N ALA A 54 2.70 -19.59 1.14
CA ALA A 54 3.48 -19.81 2.35
C ALA A 54 4.10 -18.52 2.92
N ILE A 55 4.51 -17.59 2.06
CA ILE A 55 5.06 -16.30 2.51
C ILE A 55 3.92 -15.34 2.86
N LEU A 56 2.79 -15.36 2.12
CA LEU A 56 1.60 -14.58 2.48
C LEU A 56 1.12 -14.91 3.90
N GLU A 57 1.03 -16.20 4.24
CA GLU A 57 0.64 -16.62 5.59
C GLU A 57 1.59 -16.05 6.66
N ARG A 58 2.91 -16.15 6.43
CA ARG A 58 3.92 -15.59 7.33
C ARG A 58 3.83 -14.06 7.43
N MET A 59 3.55 -13.38 6.33
CA MET A 59 3.34 -11.92 6.32
C MET A 59 2.08 -11.54 7.10
N VAL A 60 0.97 -12.26 6.91
CA VAL A 60 -0.28 -12.03 7.66
C VAL A 60 -0.06 -12.21 9.17
N ALA A 61 0.82 -13.14 9.59
CA ALA A 61 1.17 -13.31 11.00
C ALA A 61 1.92 -12.10 11.61
N THR A 62 2.47 -11.21 10.79
CA THR A 62 3.11 -9.96 11.27
C THR A 62 2.11 -8.82 11.48
N LEU A 63 0.86 -8.98 11.06
CA LEU A 63 -0.14 -7.92 11.10
C LEU A 63 -0.77 -7.79 12.48
N ALA A 64 -1.14 -6.57 12.84
CA ALA A 64 -2.00 -6.35 13.99
C ALA A 64 -3.31 -7.14 13.85
N PRO A 65 -3.89 -7.68 14.95
CA PRO A 65 -5.04 -8.58 14.91
C PRO A 65 -6.22 -8.06 14.07
N GLY A 66 -6.53 -6.76 14.17
CA GLY A 66 -7.61 -6.13 13.41
C GLY A 66 -7.37 -6.06 11.89
N ASN A 67 -6.12 -6.21 11.43
CA ASN A 67 -5.77 -6.29 10.01
C ASN A 67 -5.65 -7.75 9.56
N ALA A 68 -5.10 -8.63 10.39
CA ALA A 68 -4.91 -10.04 10.06
C ALA A 68 -6.23 -10.76 9.70
N THR A 69 -7.35 -10.37 10.34
CA THR A 69 -8.65 -11.02 10.13
C THR A 69 -9.14 -10.96 8.68
N TRP A 70 -8.93 -9.84 7.99
CA TRP A 70 -9.39 -9.64 6.62
C TRP A 70 -8.26 -9.77 5.59
N ALA A 71 -7.01 -9.43 5.96
CA ALA A 71 -5.87 -9.48 5.04
C ALA A 71 -5.49 -10.90 4.59
N LYS A 72 -5.89 -11.94 5.34
CA LYS A 72 -5.67 -13.35 4.96
C LYS A 72 -6.34 -13.76 3.64
N GLN A 73 -7.28 -12.96 3.14
CA GLN A 73 -7.95 -13.19 1.85
C GLN A 73 -7.27 -12.46 0.69
N ALA A 74 -6.20 -11.72 0.96
CA ALA A 74 -5.45 -11.01 -0.06
C ALA A 74 -4.74 -11.98 -1.04
N SER A 75 -4.67 -11.59 -2.29
CA SER A 75 -3.93 -12.33 -3.32
C SER A 75 -2.46 -11.90 -3.42
N LEU A 76 -2.15 -10.71 -2.91
CA LEU A 76 -0.81 -10.12 -2.95
C LEU A 76 -0.63 -9.18 -1.74
N ILE A 77 0.54 -9.22 -1.13
CA ILE A 77 1.01 -8.19 -0.19
C ILE A 77 2.23 -7.53 -0.79
N VAL A 78 2.21 -6.21 -0.92
CA VAL A 78 3.38 -5.43 -1.34
C VAL A 78 4.01 -4.80 -0.11
N ALA A 79 5.20 -5.25 0.25
CA ALA A 79 5.98 -4.60 1.30
C ALA A 79 6.76 -3.43 0.69
N VAL A 80 6.52 -2.25 1.22
CA VAL A 80 7.18 -1.01 0.82
C VAL A 80 8.25 -0.68 1.84
N TRP A 81 9.51 -0.62 1.40
CA TRP A 81 10.62 -0.29 2.27
C TRP A 81 11.59 0.69 1.65
N SER A 82 12.34 1.37 2.47
CA SER A 82 13.42 2.28 2.07
C SER A 82 14.39 2.50 3.23
N GLN A 83 15.38 3.35 3.02
CA GLN A 83 16.33 3.83 4.04
C GLN A 83 16.89 5.20 3.64
N ALA A 84 17.40 5.94 4.62
CA ALA A 84 17.78 7.34 4.46
C ALA A 84 18.94 7.57 3.46
N ASP A 85 19.84 6.61 3.27
CA ASP A 85 20.98 6.71 2.35
C ASP A 85 20.62 6.40 0.89
N LEU A 86 19.41 5.92 0.62
CA LEU A 86 18.90 5.74 -0.74
C LEU A 86 18.38 7.05 -1.36
N ASP A 87 18.31 8.13 -0.58
CA ASP A 87 17.74 9.40 -1.03
C ASP A 87 18.64 10.59 -0.73
N CYS A 88 18.17 11.81 -1.07
CA CYS A 88 18.84 13.05 -0.77
C CYS A 88 18.88 13.28 0.74
N ARG A 89 20.06 13.57 1.27
CA ARG A 89 20.19 14.09 2.63
C ARG A 89 19.87 15.57 2.63
N THR A 90 18.86 15.97 3.37
CA THR A 90 18.49 17.37 3.53
C THR A 90 19.33 18.00 4.64
N PRO A 91 19.74 19.29 4.54
CA PRO A 91 20.53 19.97 5.57
C PRO A 91 19.83 20.02 6.94
N ASP A 92 18.49 19.99 6.95
CA ASP A 92 17.65 20.01 8.15
C ASP A 92 17.33 18.61 8.70
N GLY A 93 17.90 17.56 8.12
CA GLY A 93 17.78 16.18 8.58
C GLY A 93 16.41 15.53 8.34
N ARG A 94 15.56 16.09 7.45
CA ARG A 94 14.27 15.44 7.11
C ARG A 94 14.50 14.09 6.44
N ASP A 95 13.69 13.11 6.79
CA ASP A 95 13.61 11.79 6.16
C ASP A 95 12.87 11.86 4.81
N TYR A 96 13.47 12.49 3.81
CA TYR A 96 12.84 12.80 2.53
C TYR A 96 12.48 11.55 1.72
N TYR A 97 13.25 10.45 1.91
CA TYR A 97 12.94 9.16 1.30
C TYR A 97 11.52 8.65 1.61
N GLN A 98 10.93 9.04 2.74
CA GLN A 98 9.53 8.68 3.08
C GLN A 98 8.54 9.41 2.17
N PHE A 99 8.79 10.68 1.87
CA PHE A 99 7.96 11.47 0.97
C PHE A 99 7.99 10.90 -0.45
N ASP A 100 9.18 10.64 -0.98
CA ASP A 100 9.37 10.10 -2.34
C ASP A 100 8.79 8.68 -2.46
N THR A 101 9.01 7.83 -1.48
CA THR A 101 8.43 6.48 -1.43
C THR A 101 6.90 6.53 -1.31
N GLY A 102 6.35 7.53 -0.62
CA GLY A 102 4.91 7.76 -0.52
C GLY A 102 4.30 8.09 -1.88
N MET A 103 4.95 8.92 -2.70
CA MET A 103 4.51 9.25 -4.07
C MET A 103 4.49 8.01 -4.96
N ALA A 104 5.55 7.19 -4.94
CA ALA A 104 5.61 5.94 -5.70
C ALA A 104 4.52 4.93 -5.24
N SER A 105 4.29 4.83 -3.93
CA SER A 105 3.23 3.99 -3.37
C SER A 105 1.84 4.44 -3.79
N ALA A 106 1.60 5.76 -3.87
CA ALA A 106 0.33 6.30 -4.35
C ALA A 106 0.07 5.92 -5.81
N LEU A 107 1.08 6.05 -6.68
CA LEU A 107 0.97 5.63 -8.09
C LEU A 107 0.71 4.13 -8.23
N LEU A 108 1.38 3.27 -7.45
CA LEU A 108 1.10 1.83 -7.41
C LEU A 108 -0.36 1.53 -7.06
N MET A 109 -0.90 2.21 -6.04
CA MET A 109 -2.30 2.01 -5.63
C MET A 109 -3.29 2.50 -6.68
N LEU A 110 -3.00 3.59 -7.39
CA LEU A 110 -3.83 4.07 -8.50
C LEU A 110 -3.79 3.09 -9.68
N ALA A 111 -2.61 2.57 -10.04
CA ALA A 111 -2.47 1.54 -11.07
C ALA A 111 -3.26 0.27 -10.74
N ALA A 112 -3.22 -0.17 -9.48
CA ALA A 112 -4.04 -1.30 -9.03
C ALA A 112 -5.55 -1.00 -9.17
N THR A 113 -5.99 0.21 -8.82
CA THR A 113 -7.39 0.64 -8.95
C THR A 113 -7.83 0.66 -10.42
N GLU A 114 -6.99 1.15 -11.33
CA GLU A 114 -7.25 1.14 -12.77
C GLU A 114 -7.50 -0.28 -13.30
N LYS A 115 -6.87 -1.27 -12.69
CA LYS A 115 -7.07 -2.71 -12.98
C LYS A 115 -8.23 -3.34 -12.20
N ASN A 116 -9.09 -2.53 -11.59
CA ASN A 116 -10.20 -2.98 -10.74
C ASN A 116 -9.74 -3.80 -9.52
N LEU A 117 -8.53 -3.56 -9.02
CA LEU A 117 -8.02 -4.15 -7.79
C LEU A 117 -8.18 -3.17 -6.62
N VAL A 118 -8.36 -3.73 -5.44
CA VAL A 118 -8.18 -2.99 -4.20
C VAL A 118 -6.71 -3.03 -3.81
N ALA A 119 -6.16 -1.87 -3.46
CA ALA A 119 -4.83 -1.73 -2.86
C ALA A 119 -4.96 -0.91 -1.56
N HIS A 120 -4.85 -1.60 -0.42
CA HIS A 120 -5.11 -1.06 0.91
C HIS A 120 -3.79 -0.95 1.70
N PRO A 121 -3.22 0.26 1.86
CA PRO A 121 -2.03 0.44 2.68
C PRO A 121 -2.39 0.38 4.17
N ILE A 122 -1.56 -0.30 4.95
CA ILE A 122 -1.75 -0.46 6.39
C ILE A 122 -0.50 -0.05 7.18
N ALA A 123 -0.72 0.53 8.36
CA ALA A 123 0.33 0.83 9.35
C ALA A 123 0.34 -0.16 10.52
N GLY A 124 -0.73 -0.94 10.71
CA GLY A 124 -0.86 -1.88 11.82
C GLY A 124 -0.21 -3.23 11.50
N PHE A 125 1.10 -3.33 11.65
CA PHE A 125 1.92 -4.55 11.52
C PHE A 125 3.21 -4.38 12.33
N ASP A 126 3.94 -5.47 12.55
CA ASP A 126 5.29 -5.47 13.12
C ASP A 126 6.33 -5.30 12.00
N PRO A 127 6.99 -4.12 11.86
CA PRO A 127 7.95 -3.88 10.80
C PRO A 127 9.20 -4.75 10.90
N GLN A 128 9.62 -5.13 12.11
CA GLN A 128 10.80 -5.98 12.30
C GLN A 128 10.49 -7.42 11.90
N ALA A 129 9.35 -7.96 12.33
CA ALA A 129 8.91 -9.28 11.92
C ALA A 129 8.71 -9.36 10.39
N ALA A 130 8.10 -8.35 9.76
CA ALA A 130 7.94 -8.27 8.31
C ALA A 130 9.30 -8.26 7.59
N ARG A 131 10.27 -7.47 8.08
CA ARG A 131 11.65 -7.44 7.58
C ARG A 131 12.30 -8.82 7.64
N GLN A 132 12.16 -9.54 8.75
CA GLN A 132 12.71 -10.88 8.93
C GLN A 132 12.07 -11.91 8.00
N VAL A 133 10.73 -11.90 7.86
CA VAL A 133 10.00 -12.79 6.95
C VAL A 133 10.50 -12.64 5.51
N LEU A 134 10.81 -11.40 5.09
CA LEU A 134 11.26 -11.07 3.75
C LEU A 134 12.78 -11.11 3.58
N ALA A 135 13.54 -11.43 4.63
CA ALA A 135 15.01 -11.43 4.65
C ALA A 135 15.61 -10.12 4.12
N LEU A 136 15.00 -8.97 4.48
CA LEU A 136 15.51 -7.66 4.07
C LEU A 136 16.75 -7.28 4.89
N PRO A 137 17.63 -6.41 4.37
CA PRO A 137 18.82 -5.97 5.07
C PRO A 137 18.52 -5.35 6.45
N GLU A 138 19.52 -5.34 7.32
CA GLU A 138 19.45 -4.57 8.57
C GLU A 138 19.46 -3.07 8.28
N GLY A 139 18.81 -2.29 9.14
CA GLY A 139 18.75 -0.83 9.02
C GLY A 139 17.72 -0.29 8.03
N VAL A 140 17.10 -1.14 7.19
CA VAL A 140 16.01 -0.69 6.34
C VAL A 140 14.69 -0.55 7.11
N GLN A 141 13.88 0.42 6.70
CA GLN A 141 12.55 0.63 7.26
C GLN A 141 11.47 0.05 6.34
N VAL A 142 10.69 -0.92 6.84
CA VAL A 142 9.42 -1.31 6.20
C VAL A 142 8.39 -0.24 6.58
N ILE A 143 8.02 0.59 5.60
CA ILE A 143 7.19 1.79 5.81
C ILE A 143 5.72 1.42 5.90
N THR A 144 5.26 0.56 4.99
CA THR A 144 3.88 0.10 4.92
C THR A 144 3.80 -1.24 4.22
N LEU A 145 2.70 -1.96 4.48
CA LEU A 145 2.28 -3.10 3.68
C LEU A 145 1.03 -2.69 2.91
N ILE A 146 1.00 -2.95 1.60
CA ILE A 146 -0.17 -2.70 0.76
C ILE A 146 -0.83 -4.05 0.48
N ILE A 147 -2.04 -4.23 0.98
CA ILE A 147 -2.82 -5.45 0.82
C ILE A 147 -3.60 -5.36 -0.49
N VAL A 148 -3.42 -6.31 -1.41
CA VAL A 148 -3.98 -6.24 -2.76
C VAL A 148 -4.79 -7.49 -3.08
N GLY A 149 -5.93 -7.30 -3.74
CA GLY A 149 -6.81 -8.35 -4.23
C GLY A 149 -7.99 -7.79 -5.02
N GLY A 150 -8.85 -8.64 -5.53
CA GLY A 150 -10.15 -8.25 -6.07
C GLY A 150 -11.07 -7.73 -4.97
N HIS A 151 -12.15 -7.05 -5.33
CA HIS A 151 -13.19 -6.65 -4.39
C HIS A 151 -14.43 -7.53 -4.56
N THR A 152 -15.03 -7.94 -3.45
CA THR A 152 -16.35 -8.59 -3.43
C THR A 152 -17.39 -7.69 -2.80
N GLN A 153 -18.64 -7.76 -3.31
CA GLN A 153 -19.80 -7.08 -2.70
C GLN A 153 -20.26 -7.78 -1.42
N GLU A 154 -19.86 -9.02 -1.21
CA GLU A 154 -20.11 -9.75 0.01
C GLU A 154 -19.19 -9.24 1.12
N ILE A 155 -19.77 -8.52 2.06
CA ILE A 155 -19.02 -7.95 3.18
C ILE A 155 -18.57 -9.06 4.11
N SER A 156 -17.27 -9.16 4.35
CA SER A 156 -16.70 -10.16 5.25
C SER A 156 -17.29 -10.05 6.67
N PRO A 157 -17.80 -11.14 7.26
CA PRO A 157 -18.30 -11.15 8.64
C PRO A 157 -17.22 -10.91 9.69
N ALA A 158 -15.95 -10.94 9.31
CA ALA A 158 -14.83 -10.64 10.19
C ALA A 158 -14.60 -9.14 10.40
N LEU A 159 -15.35 -8.27 9.72
CA LEU A 159 -15.21 -6.82 9.83
C LEU A 159 -15.99 -6.28 11.04
N THR A 160 -15.40 -5.29 11.71
CA THR A 160 -16.09 -4.52 12.74
C THR A 160 -17.10 -3.55 12.12
N ASP A 161 -18.06 -3.04 12.91
CA ASP A 161 -19.13 -2.17 12.42
C ASP A 161 -18.61 -0.93 11.67
N TRP A 162 -17.52 -0.30 12.17
CA TRP A 162 -16.94 0.84 11.50
C TRP A 162 -16.26 0.45 10.18
N GLN A 163 -15.68 -0.75 10.09
CA GLN A 163 -15.11 -1.28 8.84
C GLN A 163 -16.21 -1.59 7.83
N VAL A 164 -17.30 -2.20 8.28
CA VAL A 164 -18.51 -2.41 7.45
C VAL A 164 -19.06 -1.10 6.91
N LYS A 165 -19.15 -0.05 7.74
CA LYS A 165 -19.54 1.28 7.27
C LYS A 165 -18.56 1.81 6.22
N ALA A 166 -17.27 1.65 6.43
CA ALA A 166 -16.24 2.07 5.47
C ALA A 166 -16.22 1.26 4.16
N GLU A 167 -16.76 0.01 4.15
CA GLU A 167 -17.02 -0.73 2.91
C GLU A 167 -18.14 -0.11 2.08
N LYS A 168 -19.21 0.34 2.73
CA LYS A 168 -20.41 0.87 2.07
C LYS A 168 -20.22 2.31 1.61
N GLU A 169 -19.60 3.14 2.43
CA GLU A 169 -19.53 4.58 2.24
C GLU A 169 -18.09 5.09 2.26
N ARG A 170 -17.79 6.06 1.42
CA ARG A 170 -16.54 6.81 1.54
C ARG A 170 -16.66 7.81 2.69
N SER A 171 -15.72 7.78 3.62
CA SER A 171 -15.64 8.80 4.67
C SER A 171 -15.51 10.20 4.08
N ALA A 172 -16.16 11.17 4.69
CA ALA A 172 -16.08 12.57 4.31
C ALA A 172 -14.61 13.04 4.27
N ARG A 173 -14.34 13.96 3.37
CA ARG A 173 -13.05 14.65 3.29
C ARG A 173 -13.14 15.99 4.01
N MET A 174 -12.00 16.47 4.48
CA MET A 174 -11.90 17.80 5.07
C MET A 174 -12.29 18.88 4.05
N ALA A 175 -12.84 20.00 4.54
CA ALA A 175 -13.04 21.17 3.73
C ALA A 175 -11.68 21.75 3.29
N PHE A 176 -11.66 22.49 2.17
CA PHE A 176 -10.44 23.03 1.58
C PHE A 176 -9.61 23.80 2.61
N GLU A 177 -10.24 24.65 3.41
CA GLU A 177 -9.59 25.53 4.40
C GLU A 177 -8.89 24.78 5.54
N ALA A 178 -9.25 23.49 5.74
CA ALA A 178 -8.62 22.65 6.76
C ALA A 178 -7.28 22.05 6.34
N PHE A 179 -6.98 22.02 5.04
CA PHE A 179 -5.74 21.40 4.52
C PHE A 179 -5.02 22.24 3.45
N ALA A 180 -5.60 23.33 2.98
CA ALA A 180 -5.02 24.21 1.98
C ALA A 180 -5.36 25.68 2.25
N SER A 181 -4.51 26.59 1.78
CA SER A 181 -4.72 28.03 1.81
C SER A 181 -4.23 28.66 0.52
N ILE A 182 -4.84 29.78 0.16
CA ILE A 182 -4.38 30.66 -0.91
C ILE A 182 -3.81 31.92 -0.24
N VAL A 183 -2.56 32.25 -0.54
CA VAL A 183 -1.87 33.44 -0.03
C VAL A 183 -1.42 34.33 -1.17
#